data_30f5b4442b1ee727a41bf765625200ce
#
_entry.id   30f5b4442b1ee727a41bf765625200ce
#
_cell.length_a   1.000
_cell.length_b   1.000
_cell.length_c   1.000
_cell.angle_alpha   90.00
_cell.angle_beta   90.00
_cell.angle_gamma   90.00
#
_symmetry.space_group_name_H-M   'P 1'
#
loop_
_entity.id
_entity.type
_entity.pdbx_description
1 polymer ?
#
loop_
_entity_poly.entity_id
_entity_poly.type
_entity_poly.pdbx_seq_one_letter_code
_entity_poly.pdbx_strand_id
1 'polypeptide(L)'
;FDDIYSETLEAAKSTYNYEDVLKYVTEQIRTFKPNVVVTQDLNGEYGHGGHMLLATAVTEAVCNSMDASFYPEQAATLGTWDVPKTYLHLYDESPIWLDLNTPLDKLGGRTAIETAKDAYLKHVSQQWCWFYVSDTYQYSCAKFGLYRTTVGPDTQTGYNPDGSISSSGGNMLENITTKAEADALKAKE
;
A
#
# COMPACT_ATOMS: atom_id res chain seq x y z
N PHE A 1 2.67 -14.64 -16.43
CA PHE A 1 2.31 -13.28 -16.80
C PHE A 1 3.49 -12.64 -17.51
N ASP A 2 3.29 -12.21 -18.74
CA ASP A 2 4.25 -11.34 -19.40
C ASP A 2 3.98 -9.92 -18.92
N ASP A 3 5.00 -9.24 -18.39
CA ASP A 3 4.89 -7.83 -18.03
C ASP A 3 4.93 -7.01 -19.31
N ILE A 4 3.73 -6.64 -19.78
CA ILE A 4 3.58 -5.86 -21.01
C ILE A 4 3.52 -4.39 -20.62
N TYR A 5 4.52 -3.63 -21.03
CA TYR A 5 4.56 -2.20 -20.81
C TYR A 5 3.36 -1.50 -21.45
N SER A 6 2.70 -0.66 -20.70
CA SER A 6 1.58 0.15 -21.13
C SER A 6 1.77 1.59 -20.67
N GLU A 7 1.57 2.55 -21.54
CA GLU A 7 1.74 3.98 -21.23
C GLU A 7 0.49 4.62 -20.60
N THR A 8 -0.68 3.96 -20.74
CA THR A 8 -1.94 4.49 -20.22
C THR A 8 -2.77 3.41 -19.54
N LEU A 9 -3.73 3.84 -18.73
CA LEU A 9 -4.69 2.94 -18.10
C LEU A 9 -5.52 2.16 -19.12
N GLU A 10 -5.95 2.82 -20.21
CA GLU A 10 -6.74 2.20 -21.28
C GLU A 10 -5.91 1.13 -22.01
N ALA A 11 -4.65 1.41 -22.29
CA ALA A 11 -3.74 0.43 -22.88
C ALA A 11 -3.56 -0.78 -21.96
N ALA A 12 -3.37 -0.54 -20.66
CA ALA A 12 -3.29 -1.61 -19.68
C ALA A 12 -4.60 -2.43 -19.59
N LYS A 13 -5.76 -1.78 -19.59
CA LYS A 13 -7.08 -2.45 -19.61
C LYS A 13 -7.33 -3.26 -20.88
N SER A 14 -6.74 -2.88 -22.01
CA SER A 14 -6.83 -3.66 -23.25
C SER A 14 -5.96 -4.90 -23.25
N THR A 15 -4.88 -4.89 -22.43
CA THR A 15 -3.93 -6.00 -22.30
C THR A 15 -4.35 -6.98 -21.20
N TYR A 16 -4.82 -6.44 -20.07
CA TYR A 16 -5.25 -7.22 -18.90
C TYR A 16 -6.76 -7.08 -18.74
N ASN A 17 -7.46 -8.18 -18.51
CA ASN A 17 -8.88 -8.13 -18.16
C ASN A 17 -9.03 -7.46 -16.79
N TYR A 18 -9.50 -6.21 -16.79
CA TYR A 18 -9.66 -5.42 -15.56
C TYR A 18 -10.57 -6.11 -14.54
N GLU A 19 -11.67 -6.71 -15.01
CA GLU A 19 -12.64 -7.39 -14.15
C GLU A 19 -12.01 -8.59 -13.42
N ASP A 20 -11.15 -9.35 -14.10
CA ASP A 20 -10.43 -10.47 -13.46
C ASP A 20 -9.43 -9.96 -12.42
N VAL A 21 -8.74 -8.85 -12.69
CA VAL A 21 -7.82 -8.22 -11.73
C VAL A 21 -8.59 -7.72 -10.50
N LEU A 22 -9.70 -7.00 -10.71
CA LEU A 22 -10.54 -6.47 -9.63
C LEU A 22 -11.12 -7.59 -8.76
N LYS A 23 -11.64 -8.64 -9.40
CA LYS A 23 -12.16 -9.83 -8.72
C LYS A 23 -11.09 -10.52 -7.88
N TYR A 24 -9.89 -10.69 -8.45
CA TYR A 24 -8.76 -11.27 -7.73
C TYR A 24 -8.31 -10.43 -6.53
N VAL A 25 -8.17 -9.12 -6.70
CA VAL A 25 -7.78 -8.22 -5.60
C VAL A 25 -8.83 -8.24 -4.49
N THR A 26 -10.12 -8.22 -4.84
CA THR A 26 -11.22 -8.31 -3.86
C THR A 26 -11.16 -9.63 -3.08
N GLU A 27 -10.88 -10.74 -3.77
CA GLU A 27 -10.69 -12.05 -3.15
C GLU A 27 -9.51 -12.06 -2.16
N GLN A 28 -8.39 -11.44 -2.53
CA GLN A 28 -7.22 -11.33 -1.63
C GLN A 28 -7.56 -10.50 -0.37
N ILE A 29 -8.24 -9.37 -0.53
CA ILE A 29 -8.67 -8.54 0.61
C ILE A 29 -9.57 -9.34 1.55
N ARG A 30 -10.56 -10.06 1.03
CA ARG A 30 -11.48 -10.88 1.83
C ARG A 30 -10.81 -12.08 2.48
N THR A 31 -9.82 -12.64 1.82
CA THR A 31 -9.05 -13.79 2.33
C THR A 31 -8.12 -13.39 3.46
N PHE A 32 -7.32 -12.36 3.26
CA PHE A 32 -6.29 -11.96 4.22
C PHE A 32 -6.80 -10.99 5.29
N LYS A 33 -7.89 -10.28 5.03
CA LYS A 33 -8.48 -9.29 5.94
C LYS A 33 -7.44 -8.30 6.48
N PRO A 34 -6.71 -7.60 5.59
CA PRO A 34 -5.60 -6.75 5.98
C PRO A 34 -6.09 -5.53 6.77
N ASN A 35 -5.33 -5.13 7.77
CA ASN A 35 -5.57 -3.89 8.50
C ASN A 35 -5.14 -2.65 7.70
N VAL A 36 -4.09 -2.80 6.91
CA VAL A 36 -3.56 -1.75 6.03
C VAL A 36 -3.35 -2.31 4.64
N VAL A 37 -3.80 -1.58 3.64
CA VAL A 37 -3.50 -1.82 2.23
C VAL A 37 -2.63 -0.68 1.73
N VAL A 38 -1.55 -1.00 1.05
CA VAL A 38 -0.67 -0.04 0.38
C VAL A 38 -0.58 -0.39 -1.09
N THR A 39 -0.75 0.59 -1.97
CA THR A 39 -0.65 0.38 -3.41
C THR A 39 0.03 1.55 -4.10
N GLN A 40 0.13 1.46 -5.41
CA GLN A 40 0.72 2.46 -6.28
C GLN A 40 -0.08 3.77 -6.30
N ASP A 41 0.54 4.83 -6.81
CA ASP A 41 -0.15 6.06 -7.18
C ASP A 41 -1.15 5.82 -8.32
N LEU A 42 -2.28 6.50 -8.28
CA LEU A 42 -3.31 6.43 -9.34
C LEU A 42 -2.80 6.93 -10.70
N ASN A 43 -1.79 7.81 -10.71
CA ASN A 43 -1.13 8.29 -11.93
C ASN A 43 -0.02 7.33 -12.41
N GLY A 44 0.17 6.19 -11.75
CA GLY A 44 1.13 5.16 -12.13
C GLY A 44 2.58 5.52 -11.90
N GLU A 45 2.84 6.43 -10.95
CA GLU A 45 4.15 7.01 -10.65
C GLU A 45 4.77 7.66 -11.91
N TYR A 46 5.70 7.06 -12.56
CA TYR A 46 6.28 7.56 -13.81
C TYR A 46 5.42 7.30 -15.06
N GLY A 47 4.09 7.20 -14.92
CA GLY A 47 3.17 7.03 -16.05
C GLY A 47 3.05 5.60 -16.56
N HIS A 48 3.30 4.59 -15.70
CA HIS A 48 3.17 3.19 -16.09
C HIS A 48 1.72 2.70 -15.99
N GLY A 49 1.12 2.33 -17.11
CA GLY A 49 -0.29 1.94 -17.19
C GLY A 49 -0.66 0.71 -16.34
N GLY A 50 0.25 -0.26 -16.20
CA GLY A 50 0.05 -1.40 -15.30
C GLY A 50 -0.05 -0.99 -13.82
N HIS A 51 0.73 0.02 -13.39
CA HIS A 51 0.61 0.59 -12.04
C HIS A 51 -0.73 1.31 -11.86
N MET A 52 -1.18 2.10 -12.86
CA MET A 52 -2.50 2.75 -12.86
C MET A 52 -3.63 1.73 -12.74
N LEU A 53 -3.54 0.64 -13.50
CA LEU A 53 -4.54 -0.43 -13.48
C LEU A 53 -4.63 -1.09 -12.12
N LEU A 54 -3.49 -1.45 -11.53
CA LEU A 54 -3.45 -2.06 -10.21
C LEU A 54 -3.97 -1.10 -9.13
N ALA A 55 -3.53 0.16 -9.13
CA ALA A 55 -4.00 1.16 -8.18
C ALA A 55 -5.51 1.38 -8.29
N THR A 56 -6.05 1.46 -9.51
CA THR A 56 -7.49 1.57 -9.76
C THR A 56 -8.25 0.36 -9.23
N ALA A 57 -7.79 -0.86 -9.51
CA ALA A 57 -8.43 -2.07 -9.03
C ALA A 57 -8.37 -2.20 -7.49
N VAL A 58 -7.25 -1.85 -6.87
CA VAL A 58 -7.11 -1.89 -5.40
C VAL A 58 -8.02 -0.86 -4.74
N THR A 59 -8.07 0.37 -5.22
CA THR A 59 -8.94 1.42 -4.67
C THR A 59 -10.42 1.09 -4.81
N GLU A 60 -10.84 0.51 -5.93
CA GLU A 60 -12.20 0.02 -6.12
C GLU A 60 -12.51 -1.17 -5.19
N ALA A 61 -11.60 -2.13 -5.08
CA ALA A 61 -11.76 -3.30 -4.23
C ALA A 61 -11.88 -2.94 -2.74
N VAL A 62 -11.03 -2.03 -2.21
CA VAL A 62 -11.11 -1.61 -0.79
C VAL A 62 -12.40 -0.85 -0.47
N CYS A 63 -12.98 -0.15 -1.43
CA CYS A 63 -14.26 0.54 -1.26
C CYS A 63 -15.46 -0.43 -1.24
N ASN A 64 -15.35 -1.56 -1.94
CA ASN A 64 -16.48 -2.47 -2.16
C ASN A 64 -16.34 -3.83 -1.44
N SER A 65 -15.17 -4.17 -0.88
CA SER A 65 -14.95 -5.48 -0.24
C SER A 65 -15.81 -5.75 0.99
N MET A 66 -16.37 -4.70 1.62
CA MET A 66 -17.34 -4.83 2.69
C MET A 66 -18.78 -5.09 2.21
N ASP A 67 -19.09 -4.82 0.95
CA ASP A 67 -20.41 -5.03 0.36
C ASP A 67 -20.58 -6.49 -0.06
N ALA A 68 -21.55 -7.18 0.56
CA ALA A 68 -21.83 -8.58 0.23
C ALA A 68 -22.44 -8.77 -1.17
N SER A 69 -22.98 -7.71 -1.79
CA SER A 69 -23.50 -7.76 -3.17
C SER A 69 -22.39 -7.66 -4.21
N PHE A 70 -21.22 -7.15 -3.83
CA PHE A 70 -20.04 -7.09 -4.69
C PHE A 70 -19.34 -8.45 -4.69
N TYR A 71 -19.36 -9.17 -5.82
CA TYR A 71 -18.93 -10.56 -5.93
C TYR A 71 -19.57 -11.48 -4.85
N PRO A 72 -20.89 -11.72 -4.89
CA PRO A 72 -21.64 -12.36 -3.81
C PRO A 72 -21.18 -13.79 -3.50
N GLU A 73 -20.66 -14.52 -4.48
CA GLU A 73 -20.12 -15.87 -4.27
C GLU A 73 -18.84 -15.84 -3.39
N GLN A 74 -17.98 -14.85 -3.62
CA GLN A 74 -16.81 -14.65 -2.77
C GLN A 74 -17.23 -14.23 -1.36
N ALA A 75 -18.19 -13.30 -1.25
CA ALA A 75 -18.70 -12.83 0.04
C ALA A 75 -19.33 -13.97 0.85
N ALA A 76 -20.05 -14.88 0.20
CA ALA A 76 -20.65 -16.03 0.85
C ALA A 76 -19.60 -17.03 1.40
N THR A 77 -18.45 -17.15 0.73
CA THR A 77 -17.41 -18.12 1.09
C THR A 77 -16.39 -17.53 2.07
N LEU A 78 -15.94 -16.29 1.82
CA LEU A 78 -14.82 -15.65 2.55
C LEU A 78 -15.31 -14.64 3.60
N GLY A 79 -16.58 -14.25 3.53
CA GLY A 79 -17.12 -13.10 4.23
C GLY A 79 -16.73 -11.78 3.59
N THR A 80 -17.14 -10.70 4.20
CA THR A 80 -16.79 -9.33 3.81
C THR A 80 -15.66 -8.78 4.67
N TRP A 81 -14.99 -7.73 4.20
CA TRP A 81 -13.96 -7.06 4.98
C TRP A 81 -13.93 -5.56 4.67
N ASP A 82 -14.00 -4.74 5.69
CA ASP A 82 -13.80 -3.30 5.59
C ASP A 82 -12.36 -2.97 5.98
N VAL A 83 -11.54 -2.61 4.99
CA VAL A 83 -10.12 -2.33 5.21
C VAL A 83 -9.97 -1.07 6.07
N PRO A 84 -9.36 -1.13 7.28
CA PRO A 84 -9.26 0.01 8.16
C PRO A 84 -8.52 1.21 7.57
N LYS A 85 -7.42 0.99 6.86
CA LYS A 85 -6.64 2.05 6.21
C LYS A 85 -6.11 1.63 4.85
N THR A 86 -6.12 2.58 3.91
CA THR A 86 -5.52 2.40 2.59
C THR A 86 -4.64 3.59 2.26
N TYR A 87 -3.40 3.31 1.88
CA TYR A 87 -2.41 4.31 1.49
C TYR A 87 -2.01 4.14 0.03
N LEU A 88 -1.82 5.26 -0.65
CA LEU A 88 -1.27 5.28 -2.01
C LEU A 88 0.12 5.92 -1.97
N HIS A 89 1.06 5.30 -2.70
CA HIS A 89 2.40 5.85 -2.87
C HIS A 89 2.32 7.22 -3.57
N LEU A 90 3.03 8.19 -3.06
CA LEU A 90 3.09 9.58 -3.59
C LEU A 90 1.76 10.33 -3.63
N TYR A 91 0.70 9.83 -3.02
CA TYR A 91 -0.57 10.55 -2.95
C TYR A 91 -0.44 11.79 -2.06
N ASP A 92 -0.94 12.94 -2.53
CA ASP A 92 -0.69 14.23 -1.88
C ASP A 92 -1.66 14.55 -0.74
N GLU A 93 -2.79 13.86 -0.67
CA GLU A 93 -3.78 14.09 0.39
C GLU A 93 -3.39 13.33 1.66
N SER A 94 -3.50 14.00 2.80
CA SER A 94 -3.18 13.44 4.12
C SER A 94 -1.86 12.66 4.13
N PRO A 95 -0.74 13.31 3.78
CA PRO A 95 0.53 12.62 3.57
C PRO A 95 1.11 12.10 4.88
N ILE A 96 1.75 10.93 4.79
CA ILE A 96 2.55 10.32 5.84
C ILE A 96 3.96 10.06 5.30
N TRP A 97 4.97 10.26 6.15
CA TRP A 97 6.37 10.01 5.85
C TRP A 97 6.91 8.90 6.74
N LEU A 98 7.36 7.80 6.13
CA LEU A 98 7.94 6.68 6.87
C LEU A 98 9.42 6.91 7.17
N ASP A 99 9.86 6.62 8.39
CA ASP A 99 11.28 6.52 8.70
C ASP A 99 11.85 5.22 8.14
N LEU A 100 12.68 5.36 7.10
CA LEU A 100 13.35 4.23 6.45
C LEU A 100 14.82 4.09 6.89
N ASN A 101 15.32 4.99 7.74
CA ASN A 101 16.74 5.13 8.06
C ASN A 101 17.09 4.68 9.49
N THR A 102 16.10 4.50 10.36
CA THR A 102 16.33 3.93 11.69
C THR A 102 16.61 2.43 11.59
N PRO A 103 17.71 1.93 12.19
CA PRO A 103 18.02 0.50 12.26
C PRO A 103 16.91 -0.30 12.95
N LEU A 104 16.54 -1.44 12.39
CA LEU A 104 15.49 -2.32 12.90
C LEU A 104 16.09 -3.65 13.41
N ASP A 105 15.84 -4.00 14.66
CA ASP A 105 16.31 -5.24 15.26
C ASP A 105 15.88 -6.48 14.47
N LYS A 106 14.64 -6.48 13.94
CA LYS A 106 14.12 -7.56 13.11
C LYS A 106 14.84 -7.75 11.77
N LEU A 107 15.57 -6.72 11.33
CA LEU A 107 16.43 -6.76 10.14
C LEU A 107 17.91 -6.93 10.50
N GLY A 108 18.21 -7.35 11.73
CA GLY A 108 19.57 -7.53 12.21
C GLY A 108 20.36 -6.22 12.36
N GLY A 109 19.67 -5.13 12.70
CA GLY A 109 20.25 -3.79 12.84
C GLY A 109 20.40 -3.02 11.52
N ARG A 110 19.87 -3.55 10.42
CA ARG A 110 19.83 -2.86 9.13
C ARG A 110 18.63 -1.93 9.05
N THR A 111 18.73 -0.91 8.21
CA THR A 111 17.62 -0.01 7.91
C THR A 111 16.68 -0.61 6.86
N ALA A 112 15.44 -0.10 6.80
CA ALA A 112 14.49 -0.51 5.77
C ALA A 112 15.03 -0.17 4.36
N ILE A 113 15.65 1.00 4.17
CA ILE A 113 16.18 1.43 2.87
C ILE A 113 17.36 0.56 2.41
N GLU A 114 18.25 0.13 3.31
CA GLU A 114 19.33 -0.80 2.96
C GLU A 114 18.78 -2.15 2.50
N THR A 115 17.73 -2.64 3.19
CA THR A 115 17.08 -3.90 2.83
C THR A 115 16.35 -3.79 1.50
N ALA A 116 15.68 -2.65 1.24
CA ALA A 116 15.02 -2.39 -0.04
C ALA A 116 16.01 -2.32 -1.21
N LYS A 117 17.18 -1.70 -1.01
CA LYS A 117 18.26 -1.69 -2.02
C LYS A 117 18.74 -3.10 -2.38
N ASP A 118 18.94 -3.95 -1.38
CA ASP A 118 19.34 -5.35 -1.62
C ASP A 118 18.24 -6.15 -2.32
N ALA A 119 16.98 -5.91 -1.97
CA ALA A 119 15.84 -6.54 -2.63
C ALA A 119 15.75 -6.12 -4.11
N TYR A 120 15.95 -4.84 -4.40
CA TYR A 120 15.97 -4.34 -5.78
C TYR A 120 17.06 -5.00 -6.63
N LEU A 121 18.24 -5.27 -6.07
CA LEU A 121 19.32 -5.97 -6.76
C LEU A 121 18.95 -7.41 -7.17
N LYS A 122 17.85 -7.98 -6.64
CA LYS A 122 17.32 -9.28 -7.09
C LYS A 122 16.43 -9.15 -8.33
N HIS A 123 16.07 -7.95 -8.74
CA HIS A 123 15.29 -7.67 -9.93
C HIS A 123 16.15 -7.72 -11.19
N VAL A 124 16.48 -8.93 -11.65
CA VAL A 124 17.51 -9.22 -12.66
C VAL A 124 17.25 -8.50 -13.98
N SER A 125 15.99 -8.38 -14.40
CA SER A 125 15.61 -7.76 -15.68
C SER A 125 15.77 -6.24 -15.72
N GLN A 126 15.96 -5.57 -14.57
CA GLN A 126 16.02 -4.11 -14.47
C GLN A 126 17.30 -3.57 -13.85
N GLN A 127 18.33 -4.38 -13.69
CA GLN A 127 19.62 -3.94 -13.10
C GLN A 127 20.36 -2.88 -13.92
N TRP A 128 20.01 -2.72 -15.18
CA TRP A 128 20.53 -1.66 -16.08
C TRP A 128 19.78 -0.34 -15.96
N CYS A 129 18.61 -0.32 -15.30
CA CYS A 129 17.83 0.89 -15.05
C CYS A 129 18.47 1.71 -13.93
N TRP A 130 18.49 3.03 -14.10
CA TRP A 130 18.77 3.94 -13.01
C TRP A 130 17.57 3.96 -12.06
N PHE A 131 17.62 3.15 -11.02
CA PHE A 131 16.60 3.14 -10.01
C PHE A 131 17.17 3.64 -8.68
N TYR A 132 16.51 4.61 -8.10
CA TYR A 132 16.89 5.16 -6.81
C TYR A 132 15.92 4.69 -5.74
N VAL A 133 16.34 3.71 -4.94
CA VAL A 133 15.72 3.48 -3.65
C VAL A 133 16.17 4.61 -2.73
N SER A 134 15.32 5.60 -2.55
CA SER A 134 15.64 6.84 -1.82
C SER A 134 14.40 7.39 -1.14
N ASP A 135 14.59 8.03 0.01
CA ASP A 135 13.56 8.77 0.74
C ASP A 135 13.44 10.24 0.28
N THR A 136 14.42 10.74 -0.48
CA THR A 136 14.52 12.17 -0.88
C THR A 136 14.30 12.44 -2.36
N TYR A 137 14.08 11.41 -3.16
CA TYR A 137 13.84 11.53 -4.59
C TYR A 137 12.36 11.86 -4.89
N GLN A 138 12.06 12.38 -6.09
CA GLN A 138 10.67 12.71 -6.48
C GLN A 138 9.68 11.53 -6.38
N TYR A 139 10.16 10.29 -6.51
CA TYR A 139 9.43 9.05 -6.26
C TYR A 139 9.88 8.42 -4.94
N SER A 140 9.88 9.22 -3.87
CA SER A 140 10.35 8.82 -2.55
C SER A 140 9.66 7.55 -2.05
N CYS A 141 10.44 6.55 -1.64
CA CYS A 141 9.92 5.33 -1.01
C CYS A 141 9.29 5.57 0.38
N ALA A 142 9.42 6.79 0.95
CA ALA A 142 8.94 7.13 2.28
C ALA A 142 7.58 7.86 2.27
N LYS A 143 7.16 8.44 1.13
CA LYS A 143 5.95 9.27 1.04
C LYS A 143 4.76 8.46 0.60
N PHE A 144 3.70 8.48 1.41
CA PHE A 144 2.40 7.89 1.12
C PHE A 144 1.31 8.86 1.53
N GLY A 145 0.12 8.76 0.93
CA GLY A 145 -1.05 9.51 1.36
C GLY A 145 -2.17 8.59 1.81
N LEU A 146 -2.90 8.98 2.84
CA LEU A 146 -4.06 8.25 3.35
C LEU A 146 -5.25 8.43 2.40
N TYR A 147 -5.48 7.45 1.55
CA TYR A 147 -6.57 7.46 0.57
C TYR A 147 -7.94 7.20 1.21
N ARG A 148 -8.00 6.23 2.15
CA ARG A 148 -9.24 5.84 2.81
C ARG A 148 -8.97 5.38 4.23
N THR A 149 -9.86 5.74 5.16
CA THR A 149 -9.83 5.23 6.53
C THR A 149 -11.23 5.01 7.09
N THR A 150 -11.39 3.99 7.93
CA THR A 150 -12.59 3.74 8.74
C THR A 150 -12.33 3.92 10.23
N VAL A 151 -11.07 4.23 10.60
CA VAL A 151 -10.62 4.34 12.01
C VAL A 151 -10.10 5.73 12.36
N GLY A 152 -10.31 6.71 11.49
CA GLY A 152 -9.91 8.10 11.68
C GLY A 152 -8.59 8.47 11.04
N PRO A 153 -8.30 9.79 10.96
CA PRO A 153 -7.11 10.32 10.32
C PRO A 153 -5.85 10.01 11.13
N ASP A 154 -4.69 10.07 10.45
CA ASP A 154 -3.39 9.98 11.08
C ASP A 154 -3.01 11.28 11.77
N THR A 155 -2.49 11.18 12.98
CA THR A 155 -1.85 12.29 13.73
C THR A 155 -0.33 12.10 13.81
N GLN A 156 0.15 10.85 13.74
CA GLN A 156 1.57 10.49 13.66
C GLN A 156 1.98 10.38 12.19
N THR A 157 2.10 11.54 11.53
CA THR A 157 2.29 11.59 10.07
C THR A 157 3.76 11.56 9.64
N GLY A 158 4.71 11.75 10.55
CA GLY A 158 6.13 11.91 10.21
C GLY A 158 6.47 13.31 9.68
N TYR A 159 5.54 14.28 9.81
CA TYR A 159 5.78 15.69 9.52
C TYR A 159 5.66 16.55 10.78
N ASN A 160 6.46 17.59 10.83
CA ASN A 160 6.32 18.66 11.83
C ASN A 160 5.18 19.63 11.43
N PRO A 161 4.67 20.46 12.36
CA PRO A 161 3.62 21.43 12.04
C PRO A 161 3.98 22.45 10.95
N ASP A 162 5.28 22.68 10.71
CA ASP A 162 5.79 23.56 9.64
C ASP A 162 5.92 22.84 8.28
N GLY A 163 5.53 21.55 8.21
CA GLY A 163 5.61 20.72 7.01
C GLY A 163 6.98 20.09 6.75
N SER A 164 7.98 20.33 7.61
CA SER A 164 9.27 19.66 7.53
C SER A 164 9.15 18.20 8.00
N ILE A 165 10.09 17.34 7.56
CA ILE A 165 10.12 15.93 7.98
C ILE A 165 10.57 15.85 9.43
N SER A 166 9.81 15.10 10.24
CA SER A 166 10.14 14.78 11.62
C SER A 166 11.20 13.71 11.70
N SER A 167 11.99 13.71 12.78
CA SER A 167 12.87 12.60 13.12
C SER A 167 12.12 11.33 13.53
N SER A 168 10.84 11.46 13.88
CA SER A 168 9.93 10.34 14.13
C SER A 168 9.13 10.06 12.86
N GLY A 169 9.21 8.87 12.33
CA GLY A 169 8.42 8.47 11.17
C GLY A 169 6.93 8.42 11.46
N GLY A 170 6.14 8.41 10.40
CA GLY A 170 4.70 8.21 10.47
C GLY A 170 4.33 6.77 10.86
N ASN A 171 3.12 6.60 11.33
CA ASN A 171 2.59 5.31 11.79
C ASN A 171 1.33 4.90 11.05
N MET A 172 1.45 4.05 10.04
CA MET A 172 0.31 3.51 9.28
C MET A 172 -0.65 2.65 10.13
N LEU A 173 -0.23 2.22 11.33
CA LEU A 173 -1.05 1.41 12.23
C LEU A 173 -1.75 2.26 13.30
N GLU A 174 -1.65 3.57 13.26
CA GLU A 174 -2.34 4.44 14.21
C GLU A 174 -3.85 4.18 14.18
N ASN A 175 -4.48 4.11 15.37
CA ASN A 175 -5.89 3.77 15.57
C ASN A 175 -6.32 2.35 15.12
N ILE A 176 -5.38 1.47 14.79
CA ILE A 176 -5.66 0.08 14.47
C ILE A 176 -5.32 -0.79 15.68
N THR A 177 -6.32 -1.55 16.16
CA THR A 177 -6.06 -2.61 17.14
C THR A 177 -5.48 -3.82 16.43
N THR A 178 -4.21 -4.09 16.64
CA THR A 178 -3.57 -5.28 16.08
C THR A 178 -4.10 -6.56 16.74
N LYS A 179 -3.96 -7.70 16.07
CA LYS A 179 -4.36 -8.98 16.65
C LYS A 179 -3.65 -9.25 17.99
N ALA A 180 -2.38 -8.90 18.09
CA ALA A 180 -1.62 -9.08 19.34
C ALA A 180 -2.18 -8.24 20.49
N GLU A 181 -2.58 -6.99 20.23
CA GLU A 181 -3.23 -6.13 21.22
C GLU A 181 -4.63 -6.64 21.59
N ALA A 182 -5.40 -7.09 20.61
CA ALA A 182 -6.72 -7.68 20.86
C ALA A 182 -6.62 -8.97 21.70
N ASP A 183 -5.66 -9.83 21.41
CA ASP A 183 -5.42 -11.06 22.17
C ASP A 183 -4.91 -10.74 23.59
N ALA A 184 -4.08 -9.69 23.74
CA ALA A 184 -3.62 -9.23 25.07
C ALA A 184 -4.73 -8.60 25.90
N LEU A 185 -5.73 -7.96 25.30
CA LEU A 185 -6.91 -7.46 25.98
C LEU A 185 -7.79 -8.60 26.49
N LYS A 186 -8.06 -9.59 25.66
CA LYS A 186 -8.87 -10.78 26.02
C LYS A 186 -8.23 -11.63 27.12
N ALA A 187 -6.90 -11.66 27.21
CA ALA A 187 -6.19 -12.40 28.26
C ALA A 187 -6.26 -11.72 29.65
N LYS A 188 -6.78 -10.49 29.74
CA LYS A 188 -6.96 -9.72 30.99
C LYS A 188 -8.40 -9.77 31.53
N GLU A 189 -9.33 -10.29 30.75
CA GLU A 189 -10.72 -10.59 31.13
C GLU A 189 -10.84 -11.98 31.77
#